data_6d7b699b16063de98c218e4b36f9473b
#
_entry.id   6d7b699b16063de98c218e4b36f9473b
#
_cell.length_a   1.000
_cell.length_b   1.000
_cell.length_c   1.000
_cell.angle_alpha   90.00
_cell.angle_beta   90.00
_cell.angle_gamma   90.00
#
_symmetry.space_group_name_H-M   'P 1'
#
loop_
_entity.id
_entity.type
_entity.pdbx_description
1 polymer ?
#
loop_
_entity_poly.entity_id
_entity_poly.type
_entity_poly.pdbx_seq_one_letter_code
_entity_poly.pdbx_strand_id
1 'polypeptide(L)'
;ATSFDANDAAKANNAFAGVNGAAYTLWPKHKVGLDLTGAAVQETNEAMRSDLDPAALRKLVSDAETARIAKLGGGDQGGGADAEIDVPPGLAAMKEGDAEILFLGTGSSAPAKYRNVTGIVLDQKAKGSVFVDTGEGTLGQLVRCVGSEAADDIIRRLKCVWISHIHADHHVGLPSILARRRALTGDGAETDPIVVVGPKDLRRFLNAYNAVEPLHARFVDCRATSDAEWAKDGEGGDKEGEGPKEGEFDWGDSLGYVRDACASLGLRRMVSTPVVHCAHAFALTMESNATCTESGEGWKFVYSGDTRPCSSVTEAARGATVLVHEATFEDGMEEDAVKKRHSTVGEAVKVGNDARAYRTVLTHFSQRYPKVPVFKGGTRVGVAFDLMRLDFKTGLPRVPSFLDAARSLFPEEEEAEAPETETAP
;
A
#
# COMPACT_ATOMS: atom_id res chain seq x y z
N ALA A 1 17.61 -3.45 19.08
CA ALA A 1 17.97 -4.37 17.99
C ALA A 1 18.72 -5.55 18.58
N THR A 2 18.04 -6.66 18.78
CA THR A 2 18.68 -7.92 19.10
C THR A 2 19.40 -8.38 17.84
N SER A 3 20.71 -8.55 17.91
CA SER A 3 21.47 -9.22 16.86
C SER A 3 20.82 -10.59 16.63
N PHE A 4 20.30 -10.78 15.42
CA PHE A 4 19.74 -12.06 15.03
C PHE A 4 20.89 -13.06 14.97
N ASP A 5 20.97 -13.98 15.90
CA ASP A 5 22.00 -15.03 15.84
C ASP A 5 21.53 -16.09 14.83
N ALA A 6 22.10 -15.99 13.60
CA ALA A 6 21.82 -16.93 12.53
C ALA A 6 22.08 -18.40 12.92
N ASN A 7 22.94 -18.64 13.91
CA ASN A 7 23.24 -19.97 14.41
C ASN A 7 22.11 -20.57 15.27
N ASP A 8 21.38 -19.73 16.01
CA ASP A 8 20.28 -20.23 16.85
C ASP A 8 19.04 -20.57 16.00
N ALA A 9 18.76 -19.78 14.95
CA ALA A 9 17.69 -20.10 14.00
C ALA A 9 17.97 -21.35 13.17
N ALA A 10 19.23 -21.58 12.78
CA ALA A 10 19.64 -22.78 12.04
C ALA A 10 19.52 -24.06 12.88
N LYS A 11 19.74 -23.98 14.20
CA LYS A 11 19.59 -25.12 15.11
C LYS A 11 18.14 -25.50 15.37
N ALA A 12 17.22 -24.52 15.33
CA ALA A 12 15.81 -24.77 15.67
C ALA A 12 15.00 -25.38 14.50
N ASN A 13 15.27 -25.01 13.22
CA ASN A 13 14.38 -25.33 12.10
C ASN A 13 15.07 -25.80 10.81
N ASN A 14 16.36 -26.11 10.80
CA ASN A 14 17.14 -26.38 9.56
C ASN A 14 17.01 -25.27 8.48
N ALA A 15 16.67 -24.05 8.87
CA ALA A 15 16.52 -22.91 7.98
C ALA A 15 17.64 -21.90 8.22
N PHE A 16 18.14 -21.30 7.15
CA PHE A 16 19.18 -20.28 7.20
C PHE A 16 18.56 -18.90 6.96
N ALA A 17 18.83 -17.96 7.85
CA ALA A 17 18.53 -16.56 7.56
C ALA A 17 19.47 -16.07 6.46
N GLY A 18 18.93 -15.54 5.37
CA GLY A 18 19.70 -14.89 4.34
C GLY A 18 20.32 -13.60 4.87
N VAL A 19 21.65 -13.53 4.84
CA VAL A 19 22.41 -12.31 5.15
C VAL A 19 23.08 -11.85 3.86
N ASN A 20 23.04 -10.55 3.56
CA ASN A 20 23.68 -10.00 2.37
C ASN A 20 25.17 -10.39 2.30
N GLY A 21 25.57 -10.99 1.18
CA GLY A 21 26.94 -11.47 0.98
C GLY A 21 27.26 -12.80 1.68
N ALA A 22 26.28 -13.43 2.37
CA ALA A 22 26.48 -14.78 2.90
C ALA A 22 26.45 -15.81 1.76
N ALA A 23 27.35 -16.79 1.82
CA ALA A 23 27.38 -17.89 0.88
C ALA A 23 27.14 -19.21 1.62
N TYR A 24 26.34 -20.12 1.05
CA TYR A 24 26.16 -21.45 1.56
C TYR A 24 26.87 -22.46 0.65
N THR A 25 27.87 -23.13 1.17
CA THR A 25 28.63 -24.14 0.42
C THR A 25 27.87 -25.46 0.42
N LEU A 26 27.40 -25.88 -0.74
CA LEU A 26 26.68 -27.15 -0.92
C LEU A 26 27.61 -28.33 -1.22
N TRP A 27 28.79 -28.05 -1.79
CA TRP A 27 29.74 -29.07 -2.24
C TRP A 27 31.18 -28.54 -2.22
N PRO A 28 32.19 -29.34 -1.85
CA PRO A 28 32.09 -30.75 -1.40
C PRO A 28 31.53 -30.88 0.02
N LYS A 29 30.96 -32.05 0.35
CA LYS A 29 30.23 -32.30 1.61
C LYS A 29 30.98 -31.88 2.89
N HIS A 30 32.31 -31.99 2.91
CA HIS A 30 33.13 -31.63 4.07
C HIS A 30 33.29 -30.10 4.28
N LYS A 31 32.81 -29.31 3.30
CA LYS A 31 32.78 -27.83 3.39
C LYS A 31 31.35 -27.28 3.40
N VAL A 32 30.34 -28.16 3.52
CA VAL A 32 28.93 -27.72 3.61
C VAL A 32 28.76 -26.85 4.85
N GLY A 33 28.26 -25.65 4.67
CA GLY A 33 28.01 -24.72 5.75
C GLY A 33 27.77 -23.30 5.27
N LEU A 34 27.32 -22.47 6.19
CA LEU A 34 27.11 -21.05 5.98
C LEU A 34 28.45 -20.31 6.15
N ASP A 35 28.88 -19.66 5.08
CA ASP A 35 30.07 -18.79 5.08
C ASP A 35 29.62 -17.32 5.18
N LEU A 36 29.98 -16.67 6.26
CA LEU A 36 29.67 -15.26 6.52
C LEU A 36 30.85 -14.33 6.28
N THR A 37 32.01 -14.85 5.82
CA THR A 37 33.23 -14.02 5.64
C THR A 37 33.06 -12.90 4.61
N GLY A 38 32.15 -13.08 3.63
CA GLY A 38 31.78 -12.05 2.66
C GLY A 38 30.49 -11.31 3.01
N ALA A 39 29.86 -11.63 4.15
CA ALA A 39 28.64 -10.98 4.54
C ALA A 39 28.90 -9.52 4.92
N ALA A 40 28.19 -8.62 4.27
CA ALA A 40 28.17 -7.23 4.69
C ALA A 40 27.62 -7.17 6.13
N VAL A 41 28.31 -6.48 7.01
CA VAL A 41 27.71 -6.09 8.30
C VAL A 41 26.50 -5.25 7.97
N GLN A 42 25.32 -5.80 8.24
CA GLN A 42 24.08 -5.05 8.05
C GLN A 42 24.14 -3.90 9.04
N GLU A 43 24.36 -2.68 8.53
CA GLU A 43 24.27 -1.49 9.37
C GLU A 43 22.93 -1.55 10.10
N THR A 44 22.97 -1.43 11.40
CA THR A 44 21.74 -1.42 12.21
C THR A 44 20.87 -0.25 11.78
N ASN A 45 19.56 -0.35 11.94
CA ASN A 45 18.65 0.77 11.69
C ASN A 45 19.10 2.08 12.38
N GLU A 46 19.89 1.99 13.45
CA GLU A 46 20.51 3.12 14.13
C GLU A 46 21.67 3.72 13.32
N ALA A 47 22.52 2.91 12.72
CA ALA A 47 23.61 3.41 11.85
C ALA A 47 23.03 4.04 10.57
N MET A 48 22.01 3.45 9.97
CA MET A 48 21.29 4.04 8.81
C MET A 48 20.50 5.31 9.16
N ARG A 49 20.19 5.54 10.44
CA ARG A 49 19.52 6.75 10.94
C ARG A 49 20.49 7.82 11.44
N SER A 50 21.79 7.52 11.53
CA SER A 50 22.78 8.43 12.12
C SER A 50 22.98 9.73 11.32
N ASP A 51 22.70 9.70 10.01
CA ASP A 51 22.85 10.87 9.14
C ASP A 51 21.67 11.85 9.21
N LEU A 52 20.56 11.45 9.83
CA LEU A 52 19.36 12.27 9.95
C LEU A 52 18.95 12.36 11.43
N ASP A 53 19.25 13.48 12.09
CA ASP A 53 18.79 13.74 13.45
C ASP A 53 17.26 13.74 13.52
N PRO A 54 16.63 12.81 14.28
CA PRO A 54 15.17 12.75 14.40
C PRO A 54 14.54 14.00 14.99
N ALA A 55 15.29 14.78 15.79
CA ALA A 55 14.82 16.05 16.34
C ALA A 55 14.81 17.14 15.27
N ALA A 56 15.85 17.19 14.43
CA ALA A 56 15.91 18.10 13.29
C ALA A 56 14.80 17.80 12.28
N LEU A 57 14.51 16.52 12.00
CA LEU A 57 13.39 16.12 11.13
C LEU A 57 12.04 16.55 11.69
N ARG A 58 11.79 16.30 12.98
CA ARG A 58 10.54 16.75 13.62
C ARG A 58 10.39 18.25 13.57
N LYS A 59 11.47 19.00 13.82
CA LYS A 59 11.49 20.44 13.71
C LYS A 59 11.17 20.91 12.30
N LEU A 60 11.76 20.31 11.28
CA LEU A 60 11.54 20.65 9.88
C LEU A 60 10.07 20.49 9.48
N VAL A 61 9.43 19.36 9.86
CA VAL A 61 8.00 19.13 9.61
C VAL A 61 7.14 20.14 10.37
N SER A 62 7.49 20.46 11.62
CA SER A 62 6.77 21.47 12.42
C SER A 62 6.89 22.87 11.83
N ASP A 63 8.07 23.24 11.35
CA ASP A 63 8.31 24.54 10.69
C ASP A 63 7.53 24.63 9.38
N ALA A 64 7.51 23.57 8.56
CA ALA A 64 6.72 23.48 7.35
C ALA A 64 5.20 23.58 7.64
N GLU A 65 4.72 22.92 8.68
CA GLU A 65 3.31 23.00 9.11
C GLU A 65 2.95 24.42 9.54
N THR A 66 3.81 25.07 10.33
CA THR A 66 3.62 26.46 10.78
C THR A 66 3.57 27.42 9.59
N ALA A 67 4.49 27.28 8.63
CA ALA A 67 4.52 28.09 7.42
C ALA A 67 3.26 27.87 6.55
N ARG A 68 2.77 26.64 6.45
CA ARG A 68 1.54 26.31 5.76
C ARG A 68 0.32 26.95 6.41
N ILE A 69 0.18 26.81 7.71
CA ILE A 69 -0.93 27.41 8.47
C ILE A 69 -0.92 28.96 8.32
N ALA A 70 0.25 29.59 8.37
CA ALA A 70 0.38 31.02 8.16
C ALA A 70 -0.07 31.47 6.77
N LYS A 71 0.26 30.70 5.72
CA LYS A 71 -0.22 30.95 4.34
C LYS A 71 -1.74 30.82 4.23
N LEU A 72 -2.34 29.84 4.88
CA LEU A 72 -3.80 29.63 4.88
C LEU A 72 -4.54 30.71 5.68
N GLY A 73 -3.94 31.24 6.76
CA GLY A 73 -4.52 32.34 7.59
C GLY A 73 -4.40 33.70 6.96
N GLY A 74 -3.60 33.90 5.92
CA GLY A 74 -3.30 35.19 5.29
C GLY A 74 -4.32 35.72 4.26
N GLY A 75 -5.51 35.11 4.15
CA GLY A 75 -6.71 35.81 3.64
C GLY A 75 -6.92 35.86 2.12
N ASP A 76 -6.38 34.96 1.32
CA ASP A 76 -6.94 34.70 -0.02
C ASP A 76 -7.54 33.29 -0.06
N GLN A 77 -8.71 33.14 0.54
CA GLN A 77 -9.58 31.98 0.41
C GLN A 77 -10.21 32.02 -0.99
N GLY A 78 -9.38 31.90 -2.03
CA GLY A 78 -9.87 31.60 -3.36
C GLY A 78 -10.62 30.28 -3.29
N GLY A 79 -11.94 30.28 -3.39
CA GLY A 79 -12.80 29.09 -3.35
C GLY A 79 -12.60 28.16 -4.58
N GLY A 80 -11.34 27.95 -4.97
CA GLY A 80 -10.94 27.05 -6.03
C GLY A 80 -10.87 25.60 -5.61
N ALA A 81 -10.65 24.71 -6.57
CA ALA A 81 -10.53 23.27 -6.37
C ALA A 81 -9.40 22.88 -5.40
N ASP A 82 -8.40 23.74 -5.22
CA ASP A 82 -7.24 23.54 -4.33
C ASP A 82 -7.43 24.07 -2.90
N ALA A 83 -8.60 24.62 -2.53
CA ALA A 83 -8.85 25.13 -1.19
C ALA A 83 -8.71 24.02 -0.12
N GLU A 84 -8.17 24.36 1.05
CA GLU A 84 -8.09 23.45 2.19
C GLU A 84 -9.50 22.99 2.59
N ILE A 85 -9.61 21.75 3.01
CA ILE A 85 -10.86 21.15 3.50
C ILE A 85 -10.70 20.91 5.00
N ASP A 86 -11.73 21.24 5.77
CA ASP A 86 -11.79 20.93 7.19
C ASP A 86 -11.59 19.45 7.47
N VAL A 87 -11.04 19.13 8.64
CA VAL A 87 -10.86 17.74 9.07
C VAL A 87 -12.20 17.04 9.07
N PRO A 88 -12.37 15.95 8.28
CA PRO A 88 -13.64 15.23 8.23
C PRO A 88 -14.07 14.77 9.62
N PRO A 89 -15.38 14.86 9.96
CA PRO A 89 -15.87 14.47 11.28
C PRO A 89 -15.49 13.06 11.69
N GLY A 90 -15.53 12.11 10.73
CA GLY A 90 -15.12 10.72 10.96
C GLY A 90 -13.66 10.59 11.36
N LEU A 91 -12.77 11.44 10.79
CA LEU A 91 -11.37 11.49 11.17
C LEU A 91 -11.16 12.23 12.50
N ALA A 92 -11.92 13.30 12.73
CA ALA A 92 -11.83 14.10 13.96
C ALA A 92 -12.13 13.26 15.21
N ALA A 93 -13.07 12.31 15.11
CA ALA A 93 -13.48 11.43 16.21
C ALA A 93 -12.51 10.27 16.49
N MET A 94 -11.57 9.97 15.58
CA MET A 94 -10.58 8.92 15.78
C MET A 94 -9.54 9.30 16.84
N LYS A 95 -8.94 8.28 17.44
CA LYS A 95 -7.77 8.41 18.31
C LYS A 95 -6.50 8.06 17.56
N GLU A 96 -5.39 8.58 18.03
CA GLU A 96 -4.07 8.16 17.55
C GLU A 96 -3.91 6.64 17.73
N GLY A 97 -3.44 5.96 16.70
CA GLY A 97 -3.26 4.52 16.69
C GLY A 97 -4.51 3.69 16.38
N ASP A 98 -5.70 4.28 16.18
CA ASP A 98 -6.90 3.52 15.78
C ASP A 98 -6.77 2.88 14.41
N ALA A 99 -6.17 3.60 13.46
CA ALA A 99 -5.87 3.11 12.12
C ALA A 99 -4.64 3.80 11.53
N GLU A 100 -3.84 3.04 10.79
CA GLU A 100 -2.69 3.56 10.04
C GLU A 100 -2.59 2.91 8.67
N ILE A 101 -2.04 3.64 7.70
CA ILE A 101 -1.65 3.13 6.40
C ILE A 101 -0.14 2.92 6.42
N LEU A 102 0.31 1.71 6.06
CA LEU A 102 1.72 1.40 5.84
C LEU A 102 1.96 1.27 4.33
N PHE A 103 2.82 2.11 3.79
CA PHE A 103 3.28 2.02 2.41
C PHE A 103 4.54 1.15 2.37
N LEU A 104 4.40 -0.11 1.96
CA LEU A 104 5.49 -1.08 1.94
C LEU A 104 6.28 -1.04 0.64
N GLY A 105 5.68 -0.49 -0.41
CA GLY A 105 6.28 -0.26 -1.70
C GLY A 105 5.48 0.76 -2.49
N THR A 106 6.18 1.67 -3.16
CA THR A 106 5.61 2.85 -3.82
C THR A 106 6.10 3.03 -5.26
N GLY A 107 6.83 2.05 -5.78
CA GLY A 107 7.34 2.02 -7.14
C GLY A 107 6.51 1.15 -8.07
N SER A 108 6.63 1.38 -9.37
CA SER A 108 5.95 0.64 -10.43
C SER A 108 6.86 -0.41 -11.07
N SER A 109 6.24 -1.45 -11.64
CA SER A 109 6.80 -2.44 -12.55
C SER A 109 7.78 -3.45 -11.94
N ALA A 110 8.86 -3.03 -11.27
CA ALA A 110 9.84 -3.92 -10.65
C ALA A 110 10.53 -3.25 -9.46
N PRO A 111 11.06 -4.01 -8.47
CA PRO A 111 11.80 -3.43 -7.36
C PRO A 111 13.02 -2.61 -7.83
N ALA A 112 13.26 -1.46 -7.22
CA ALA A 112 14.39 -0.61 -7.49
C ALA A 112 15.20 -0.31 -6.22
N LYS A 113 16.32 0.40 -6.37
CA LYS A 113 17.17 0.79 -5.24
C LYS A 113 16.41 1.60 -4.18
N TYR A 114 15.50 2.47 -4.59
CA TYR A 114 14.84 3.44 -3.73
C TYR A 114 13.38 3.11 -3.43
N ARG A 115 12.74 2.28 -4.25
CA ARG A 115 11.33 1.95 -4.13
C ARG A 115 11.10 0.48 -4.46
N ASN A 116 10.43 -0.22 -3.56
CA ASN A 116 9.86 -1.52 -3.85
C ASN A 116 8.54 -1.34 -4.62
N VAL A 117 8.08 -2.40 -5.25
CA VAL A 117 6.80 -2.42 -5.95
C VAL A 117 5.62 -2.38 -4.97
N THR A 118 4.43 -2.11 -5.48
CA THR A 118 3.24 -1.78 -4.72
C THR A 118 2.91 -2.79 -3.61
N GLY A 119 2.78 -2.27 -2.42
CA GLY A 119 2.27 -3.00 -1.26
C GLY A 119 1.79 -2.01 -0.21
N ILE A 120 0.53 -2.11 0.19
CA ILE A 120 -0.10 -1.20 1.14
C ILE A 120 -0.80 -2.03 2.22
N VAL A 121 -0.72 -1.61 3.47
CA VAL A 121 -1.48 -2.21 4.56
C VAL A 121 -2.31 -1.13 5.24
N LEU A 122 -3.60 -1.38 5.38
CA LEU A 122 -4.45 -0.66 6.31
C LEU A 122 -4.53 -1.49 7.60
N ASP A 123 -3.88 -1.04 8.67
CA ASP A 123 -3.89 -1.67 9.98
C ASP A 123 -4.82 -0.91 10.94
N GLN A 124 -5.93 -1.53 11.31
CA GLN A 124 -6.89 -1.00 12.28
C GLN A 124 -6.71 -1.59 13.67
N LYS A 125 -5.50 -2.03 13.99
CA LYS A 125 -5.13 -2.57 15.30
C LYS A 125 -6.11 -3.65 15.78
N ALA A 126 -6.92 -3.37 16.81
CA ALA A 126 -7.82 -4.35 17.42
C ALA A 126 -8.85 -4.94 16.44
N LYS A 127 -9.21 -4.21 15.38
CA LYS A 127 -10.19 -4.67 14.37
C LYS A 127 -9.57 -5.58 13.31
N GLY A 128 -8.25 -5.50 13.10
CA GLY A 128 -7.53 -6.29 12.12
C GLY A 128 -6.86 -5.47 11.02
N SER A 129 -6.33 -6.15 10.03
CA SER A 129 -5.61 -5.54 8.91
C SER A 129 -6.17 -5.97 7.55
N VAL A 130 -5.96 -5.12 6.55
CA VAL A 130 -6.23 -5.38 5.14
C VAL A 130 -4.95 -5.10 4.36
N PHE A 131 -4.54 -6.04 3.50
CA PHE A 131 -3.50 -5.76 2.50
C PHE A 131 -4.17 -5.32 1.20
N VAL A 132 -3.66 -4.23 0.63
CA VAL A 132 -4.11 -3.64 -0.62
C VAL A 132 -2.94 -3.69 -1.58
N ASP A 133 -3.00 -4.56 -2.56
CA ASP A 133 -1.89 -5.03 -3.36
C ASP A 133 -0.72 -5.60 -2.54
N THR A 134 -0.04 -6.56 -3.10
CA THR A 134 1.04 -7.30 -2.47
C THR A 134 2.07 -7.69 -3.52
N GLY A 135 2.80 -6.71 -4.02
CA GLY A 135 3.86 -6.94 -4.99
C GLY A 135 5.04 -7.72 -4.41
N GLU A 136 6.03 -7.97 -5.25
CA GLU A 136 7.23 -8.69 -4.83
C GLU A 136 7.87 -8.09 -3.58
N GLY A 137 8.25 -8.94 -2.63
CA GLY A 137 8.96 -8.50 -1.42
C GLY A 137 8.11 -7.85 -0.33
N THR A 138 6.78 -7.74 -0.50
CA THR A 138 5.87 -7.08 0.47
C THR A 138 6.03 -7.62 1.90
N LEU A 139 6.18 -8.93 2.10
CA LEU A 139 6.41 -9.51 3.42
C LEU A 139 7.73 -9.01 4.04
N GLY A 140 8.80 -8.99 3.26
CA GLY A 140 10.10 -8.48 3.70
C GLY A 140 10.06 -6.98 4.04
N GLN A 141 9.32 -6.20 3.26
CA GLN A 141 9.10 -4.77 3.52
C GLN A 141 8.28 -4.54 4.79
N LEU A 142 7.26 -5.36 5.05
CA LEU A 142 6.51 -5.29 6.30
C LEU A 142 7.43 -5.52 7.51
N VAL A 143 8.27 -6.57 7.45
CA VAL A 143 9.25 -6.86 8.50
C VAL A 143 10.23 -5.70 8.70
N ARG A 144 10.72 -5.07 7.61
CA ARG A 144 11.59 -3.88 7.70
C ARG A 144 10.87 -2.68 8.31
N CYS A 145 9.58 -2.52 7.98
CA CYS A 145 8.78 -1.38 8.44
C CYS A 145 8.50 -1.41 9.94
N VAL A 146 8.11 -2.57 10.47
CA VAL A 146 7.60 -2.68 11.85
C VAL A 146 8.36 -3.67 12.73
N GLY A 147 9.31 -4.42 12.21
CA GLY A 147 10.00 -5.52 12.90
C GLY A 147 9.23 -6.85 12.80
N SER A 148 9.92 -7.97 13.04
CA SER A 148 9.38 -9.31 12.81
C SER A 148 8.15 -9.62 13.67
N GLU A 149 8.19 -9.29 14.97
CA GLU A 149 7.10 -9.59 15.90
C GLU A 149 5.81 -8.82 15.53
N ALA A 150 5.93 -7.51 15.28
CA ALA A 150 4.79 -6.70 14.90
C ALA A 150 4.27 -7.06 13.50
N ALA A 151 5.14 -7.46 12.57
CA ALA A 151 4.74 -7.97 11.27
C ALA A 151 3.90 -9.25 11.38
N ASP A 152 4.35 -10.19 12.21
CA ASP A 152 3.60 -11.43 12.49
C ASP A 152 2.26 -11.14 13.16
N ASP A 153 2.20 -10.15 14.06
CA ASP A 153 0.95 -9.73 14.68
C ASP A 153 -0.04 -9.12 13.67
N ILE A 154 0.42 -8.26 12.78
CA ILE A 154 -0.39 -7.72 11.68
C ILE A 154 -0.93 -8.85 10.79
N ILE A 155 -0.08 -9.85 10.46
CA ILE A 155 -0.48 -11.00 9.64
C ILE A 155 -1.46 -11.91 10.37
N ARG A 156 -1.32 -12.15 11.68
CA ARG A 156 -2.32 -12.91 12.46
C ARG A 156 -3.68 -12.24 12.46
N ARG A 157 -3.72 -10.92 12.50
CA ARG A 157 -4.95 -10.11 12.50
C ARG A 157 -5.50 -9.81 11.09
N LEU A 158 -4.85 -10.32 10.04
CA LEU A 158 -5.29 -10.15 8.65
C LEU A 158 -6.71 -10.69 8.45
N LYS A 159 -7.59 -9.88 7.88
CA LYS A 159 -9.00 -10.22 7.58
C LYS A 159 -9.25 -10.36 6.09
N CYS A 160 -8.57 -9.55 5.28
CA CYS A 160 -8.78 -9.53 3.84
C CYS A 160 -7.48 -9.10 3.12
N VAL A 161 -7.27 -9.66 1.93
CA VAL A 161 -6.34 -9.11 0.93
C VAL A 161 -7.14 -8.68 -0.28
N TRP A 162 -6.89 -7.48 -0.78
CA TRP A 162 -7.49 -6.97 -1.99
C TRP A 162 -6.42 -6.69 -3.05
N ILE A 163 -6.62 -7.17 -4.27
CA ILE A 163 -5.69 -7.03 -5.40
C ILE A 163 -6.37 -6.28 -6.54
N SER A 164 -5.73 -5.21 -7.01
CA SER A 164 -6.26 -4.30 -8.01
C SER A 164 -6.35 -4.91 -9.40
N HIS A 165 -5.30 -5.57 -9.85
CA HIS A 165 -5.19 -6.18 -11.18
C HIS A 165 -4.05 -7.21 -11.25
N ILE A 166 -3.85 -7.81 -12.44
CA ILE A 166 -3.01 -9.00 -12.59
C ILE A 166 -1.53 -8.68 -12.92
N HIS A 167 -1.07 -7.45 -12.93
CA HIS A 167 0.35 -7.20 -13.12
C HIS A 167 1.17 -7.68 -11.92
N ALA A 168 2.37 -8.20 -12.19
CA ALA A 168 3.19 -8.90 -11.20
C ALA A 168 3.56 -8.04 -9.98
N ASP A 169 3.81 -6.76 -10.20
CA ASP A 169 4.15 -5.78 -9.17
C ASP A 169 3.01 -5.45 -8.19
N HIS A 170 1.82 -6.07 -8.38
CA HIS A 170 0.68 -5.91 -7.48
C HIS A 170 0.29 -7.20 -6.74
N HIS A 171 0.74 -8.40 -7.19
CA HIS A 171 0.21 -9.63 -6.60
C HIS A 171 1.22 -10.75 -6.31
N VAL A 172 2.44 -10.74 -6.88
CA VAL A 172 3.32 -11.92 -6.74
C VAL A 172 3.84 -12.15 -5.33
N GLY A 173 3.76 -11.17 -4.44
CA GLY A 173 4.06 -11.33 -3.02
C GLY A 173 2.94 -11.96 -2.20
N LEU A 174 1.71 -12.07 -2.74
CA LEU A 174 0.54 -12.58 -2.04
C LEU A 174 0.75 -13.99 -1.45
N PRO A 175 1.29 -14.98 -2.17
CA PRO A 175 1.51 -16.30 -1.62
C PRO A 175 2.36 -16.30 -0.34
N SER A 176 3.40 -15.46 -0.28
CA SER A 176 4.26 -15.35 0.90
C SER A 176 3.50 -14.84 2.14
N ILE A 177 2.57 -13.89 1.96
CA ILE A 177 1.71 -13.39 3.03
C ILE A 177 0.76 -14.49 3.52
N LEU A 178 0.11 -15.21 2.59
CA LEU A 178 -0.84 -16.27 2.92
C LEU A 178 -0.15 -17.46 3.60
N ALA A 179 1.00 -17.90 3.07
CA ALA A 179 1.80 -18.97 3.66
C ALA A 179 2.29 -18.57 5.08
N ARG A 180 2.75 -17.32 5.26
CA ARG A 180 3.15 -16.84 6.60
C ARG A 180 1.97 -16.81 7.55
N ARG A 181 0.79 -16.34 7.12
CA ARG A 181 -0.41 -16.36 7.97
C ARG A 181 -0.76 -17.78 8.38
N ARG A 182 -0.83 -18.71 7.42
CA ARG A 182 -1.10 -20.12 7.68
C ARG A 182 -0.11 -20.70 8.70
N ALA A 183 1.18 -20.40 8.57
CA ALA A 183 2.20 -20.84 9.52
C ALA A 183 2.00 -20.27 10.93
N LEU A 184 1.42 -19.09 11.06
CA LEU A 184 1.18 -18.40 12.33
C LEU A 184 -0.14 -18.77 13.01
N THR A 185 -1.17 -19.14 12.24
CA THR A 185 -2.54 -19.39 12.75
C THR A 185 -2.97 -20.85 12.61
N GLY A 186 -2.26 -21.64 11.81
CA GLY A 186 -2.67 -22.97 11.42
C GLY A 186 -3.72 -22.96 10.30
N ASP A 187 -4.13 -24.14 9.87
CA ASP A 187 -5.13 -24.43 8.85
C ASP A 187 -6.20 -25.41 9.33
N GLY A 188 -6.33 -25.52 10.65
CA GLY A 188 -7.35 -26.38 11.27
C GLY A 188 -8.77 -25.87 11.06
N ALA A 189 -9.76 -26.71 11.35
CA ALA A 189 -11.19 -26.39 11.20
C ALA A 189 -11.66 -25.17 12.04
N GLU A 190 -10.86 -24.75 13.02
CA GLU A 190 -11.13 -23.58 13.87
C GLU A 190 -10.59 -22.25 13.29
N THR A 191 -9.84 -22.32 12.18
CA THR A 191 -9.24 -21.14 11.54
C THR A 191 -9.94 -20.83 10.23
N ASP A 192 -10.60 -19.69 10.14
CA ASP A 192 -11.24 -19.25 8.90
C ASP A 192 -10.22 -18.95 7.80
N PRO A 193 -10.44 -19.44 6.56
CA PRO A 193 -9.65 -19.04 5.41
C PRO A 193 -9.70 -17.53 5.19
N ILE A 194 -8.57 -16.95 4.75
CA ILE A 194 -8.50 -15.53 4.43
C ILE A 194 -9.30 -15.21 3.17
N VAL A 195 -10.06 -14.12 3.21
CA VAL A 195 -10.73 -13.59 2.02
C VAL A 195 -9.72 -12.86 1.14
N VAL A 196 -9.59 -13.30 -0.10
CA VAL A 196 -8.78 -12.65 -1.14
C VAL A 196 -9.73 -12.14 -2.21
N VAL A 197 -9.89 -10.82 -2.28
CA VAL A 197 -10.66 -10.14 -3.33
C VAL A 197 -9.69 -9.75 -4.45
N GLY A 198 -9.98 -10.10 -5.69
CA GLY A 198 -9.08 -9.77 -6.80
C GLY A 198 -9.72 -9.98 -8.18
N PRO A 199 -9.01 -9.61 -9.25
CA PRO A 199 -9.48 -9.85 -10.61
C PRO A 199 -9.57 -11.35 -10.88
N LYS A 200 -10.50 -11.76 -11.72
CA LYS A 200 -10.73 -13.19 -12.03
C LYS A 200 -9.46 -13.95 -12.46
N ASP A 201 -8.53 -13.25 -13.09
CA ASP A 201 -7.31 -13.87 -13.62
C ASP A 201 -6.33 -14.24 -12.50
N LEU A 202 -6.38 -13.58 -11.34
CA LEU A 202 -5.60 -13.91 -10.15
C LEU A 202 -5.91 -15.32 -9.64
N ARG A 203 -7.12 -15.78 -9.81
CA ARG A 203 -7.58 -17.12 -9.45
C ARG A 203 -6.66 -18.21 -10.02
N ARG A 204 -6.31 -18.10 -11.31
CA ARG A 204 -5.43 -19.09 -11.96
C ARG A 204 -4.04 -19.14 -11.33
N PHE A 205 -3.50 -17.98 -10.99
CA PHE A 205 -2.21 -17.87 -10.30
C PHE A 205 -2.26 -18.52 -8.91
N LEU A 206 -3.29 -18.19 -8.12
CA LEU A 206 -3.46 -18.75 -6.78
C LEU A 206 -3.66 -20.25 -6.79
N ASN A 207 -4.42 -20.79 -7.75
CA ASN A 207 -4.58 -22.24 -7.92
C ASN A 207 -3.28 -22.97 -8.20
N ALA A 208 -2.50 -22.43 -9.13
CA ALA A 208 -1.21 -23.03 -9.47
C ALA A 208 -0.27 -23.05 -8.25
N TYR A 209 -0.28 -21.98 -7.44
CA TYR A 209 0.53 -21.94 -6.23
C TYR A 209 -0.02 -22.85 -5.12
N ASN A 210 -1.33 -22.87 -4.91
CA ASN A 210 -1.99 -23.69 -3.90
C ASN A 210 -1.78 -25.20 -4.12
N ALA A 211 -1.55 -25.61 -5.37
CA ALA A 211 -1.18 -26.99 -5.69
C ALA A 211 0.23 -27.39 -5.18
N VAL A 212 1.11 -26.41 -4.93
CA VAL A 212 2.46 -26.61 -4.40
C VAL A 212 2.49 -26.42 -2.89
N GLU A 213 1.84 -25.39 -2.40
CA GLU A 213 1.76 -25.02 -0.99
C GLU A 213 0.35 -24.51 -0.67
N PRO A 214 -0.39 -25.18 0.23
CA PRO A 214 -1.74 -24.74 0.62
C PRO A 214 -1.74 -23.32 1.20
N LEU A 215 -2.59 -22.46 0.69
CA LEU A 215 -2.64 -21.04 1.04
C LEU A 215 -3.72 -20.69 2.09
N HIS A 216 -4.66 -21.61 2.35
CA HIS A 216 -5.76 -21.42 3.29
C HIS A 216 -6.49 -20.08 3.12
N ALA A 217 -7.05 -19.88 1.91
CA ALA A 217 -7.72 -18.65 1.52
C ALA A 217 -8.96 -18.92 0.68
N ARG A 218 -9.90 -17.96 0.66
CA ARG A 218 -11.10 -17.93 -0.19
C ARG A 218 -10.96 -16.81 -1.19
N PHE A 219 -11.18 -17.10 -2.46
CA PHE A 219 -11.11 -16.09 -3.51
C PHE A 219 -12.51 -15.52 -3.82
N VAL A 220 -12.59 -14.20 -3.94
CA VAL A 220 -13.78 -13.46 -4.39
C VAL A 220 -13.39 -12.57 -5.57
N ASP A 221 -14.14 -12.67 -6.67
CA ASP A 221 -13.92 -11.81 -7.83
C ASP A 221 -14.30 -10.35 -7.50
N CYS A 222 -13.47 -9.38 -7.90
CA CYS A 222 -13.75 -7.94 -7.72
C CYS A 222 -15.13 -7.53 -8.23
N ARG A 223 -15.67 -8.18 -9.24
CA ARG A 223 -17.00 -7.89 -9.78
C ARG A 223 -18.14 -8.19 -8.78
N ALA A 224 -17.93 -9.19 -7.90
CA ALA A 224 -18.87 -9.52 -6.83
C ALA A 224 -18.92 -8.47 -5.71
N THR A 225 -17.92 -7.59 -5.66
CA THR A 225 -17.86 -6.47 -4.72
C THR A 225 -18.15 -5.11 -5.38
N SER A 226 -18.78 -5.09 -6.56
CA SER A 226 -19.20 -3.85 -7.23
C SER A 226 -20.26 -3.11 -6.42
N ASP A 227 -20.40 -1.81 -6.64
CA ASP A 227 -21.41 -0.98 -5.97
C ASP A 227 -22.84 -1.53 -6.21
N ALA A 228 -23.11 -2.04 -7.41
CA ALA A 228 -24.40 -2.66 -7.75
C ALA A 228 -24.67 -3.95 -6.94
N GLU A 229 -23.65 -4.75 -6.65
CA GLU A 229 -23.82 -5.95 -5.82
C GLU A 229 -24.05 -5.59 -4.34
N TRP A 230 -23.35 -4.57 -3.85
CA TRP A 230 -23.58 -4.05 -2.49
C TRP A 230 -24.98 -3.44 -2.31
N ALA A 231 -25.56 -2.88 -3.37
CA ALA A 231 -26.91 -2.30 -3.34
C ALA A 231 -28.02 -3.36 -3.30
N LYS A 232 -27.73 -4.62 -3.60
CA LYS A 232 -28.68 -5.72 -3.46
C LYS A 232 -28.78 -6.10 -1.98
N ASP A 233 -29.74 -5.51 -1.28
CA ASP A 233 -30.01 -5.83 0.13
C ASP A 233 -30.40 -7.30 0.28
N GLY A 234 -29.56 -8.10 0.94
CA GLY A 234 -29.95 -9.33 1.64
C GLY A 234 -30.50 -10.52 0.82
N GLU A 235 -30.85 -10.34 -0.46
CA GLU A 235 -31.43 -11.39 -1.30
C GLU A 235 -30.40 -12.30 -2.00
N GLY A 236 -29.13 -12.06 -1.76
CA GLY A 236 -28.06 -12.95 -2.20
C GLY A 236 -27.99 -14.19 -1.32
N GLY A 237 -28.97 -15.06 -1.41
CA GLY A 237 -28.84 -16.42 -0.90
C GLY A 237 -27.61 -17.05 -1.55
N ASP A 238 -26.75 -17.62 -0.73
CA ASP A 238 -25.64 -18.43 -1.18
C ASP A 238 -26.16 -19.39 -2.26
N LYS A 239 -25.75 -19.19 -3.50
CA LYS A 239 -25.87 -20.26 -4.47
C LYS A 239 -24.91 -21.31 -3.95
N GLU A 240 -25.44 -22.33 -3.29
CA GLU A 240 -24.73 -23.57 -3.01
C GLU A 240 -24.23 -24.12 -4.36
N GLY A 241 -23.08 -23.61 -4.80
CA GLY A 241 -22.30 -24.25 -5.83
C GLY A 241 -21.69 -25.51 -5.25
N GLU A 242 -21.42 -26.50 -6.07
CA GLU A 242 -20.57 -27.63 -5.66
C GLU A 242 -19.30 -27.05 -5.04
N GLY A 243 -18.98 -27.47 -3.80
CA GLY A 243 -17.78 -27.04 -3.09
C GLY A 243 -16.51 -27.32 -3.90
N PRO A 244 -15.39 -26.71 -3.55
CA PRO A 244 -14.14 -26.92 -4.27
C PRO A 244 -13.78 -28.40 -4.29
N LYS A 245 -13.30 -28.91 -5.44
CA LYS A 245 -12.72 -30.24 -5.53
C LYS A 245 -11.43 -30.29 -4.71
N GLU A 246 -11.07 -31.48 -4.22
CA GLU A 246 -9.84 -31.68 -3.46
C GLU A 246 -8.63 -31.07 -4.20
N GLY A 247 -7.94 -30.12 -3.54
CA GLY A 247 -6.82 -29.36 -4.13
C GLY A 247 -7.20 -28.08 -4.90
N GLU A 248 -8.49 -27.79 -5.06
CA GLU A 248 -8.95 -26.53 -5.63
C GLU A 248 -9.16 -25.47 -4.53
N PHE A 249 -8.95 -24.23 -4.89
CA PHE A 249 -9.26 -23.10 -4.03
C PHE A 249 -10.77 -22.97 -3.82
N ASP A 250 -11.22 -22.61 -2.61
CA ASP A 250 -12.63 -22.33 -2.37
C ASP A 250 -13.05 -21.05 -3.13
N TRP A 251 -13.96 -21.24 -4.07
CA TRP A 251 -14.41 -20.19 -5.01
C TRP A 251 -15.69 -19.51 -4.59
N GLY A 252 -16.01 -19.50 -3.35
CA GLY A 252 -17.21 -18.80 -2.91
C GLY A 252 -17.30 -17.41 -3.56
N ASP A 253 -18.08 -17.28 -4.64
CA ASP A 253 -18.39 -15.99 -5.28
C ASP A 253 -19.29 -15.14 -4.36
N SER A 254 -19.34 -15.47 -3.10
CA SER A 254 -20.25 -14.87 -2.14
C SER A 254 -19.72 -13.56 -1.59
N LEU A 255 -20.42 -12.47 -1.87
CA LEU A 255 -20.24 -11.19 -1.18
C LEU A 255 -20.37 -11.35 0.36
N GLY A 256 -20.99 -12.43 0.83
CA GLY A 256 -21.12 -12.80 2.24
C GLY A 256 -19.78 -12.82 2.96
N TYR A 257 -18.77 -13.49 2.41
CA TYR A 257 -17.42 -13.53 3.03
C TYR A 257 -16.77 -12.15 3.16
N VAL A 258 -16.99 -11.28 2.17
CA VAL A 258 -16.50 -9.89 2.23
C VAL A 258 -17.27 -9.08 3.25
N ARG A 259 -18.57 -9.29 3.39
CA ARG A 259 -19.40 -8.66 4.44
C ARG A 259 -18.94 -9.06 5.84
N ASP A 260 -18.61 -10.32 6.07
CA ASP A 260 -18.10 -10.81 7.35
C ASP A 260 -16.71 -10.20 7.66
N ALA A 261 -15.81 -10.13 6.67
CA ALA A 261 -14.53 -9.46 6.82
C ALA A 261 -14.72 -7.96 7.12
N CYS A 262 -15.64 -7.28 6.41
CA CYS A 262 -16.00 -5.88 6.66
C CYS A 262 -16.56 -5.69 8.07
N ALA A 263 -17.46 -6.55 8.53
CA ALA A 263 -18.03 -6.48 9.87
C ALA A 263 -16.92 -6.58 10.94
N SER A 264 -16.00 -7.53 10.79
CA SER A 264 -14.85 -7.69 11.68
C SER A 264 -13.95 -6.47 11.72
N LEU A 265 -13.77 -5.78 10.57
CA LEU A 265 -12.97 -4.58 10.41
C LEU A 265 -13.71 -3.29 10.81
N GLY A 266 -15.01 -3.36 11.15
CA GLY A 266 -15.84 -2.18 11.37
C GLY A 266 -16.04 -1.35 10.10
N LEU A 267 -16.03 -1.99 8.94
CA LEU A 267 -16.33 -1.40 7.65
C LEU A 267 -17.80 -1.59 7.29
N ARG A 268 -18.38 -0.56 6.70
CA ARG A 268 -19.74 -0.64 6.10
C ARG A 268 -19.69 -1.43 4.79
N ARG A 269 -18.66 -1.19 3.98
CA ARG A 269 -18.48 -1.85 2.69
C ARG A 269 -17.05 -1.74 2.16
N MET A 270 -16.74 -2.65 1.25
CA MET A 270 -15.52 -2.70 0.45
C MET A 270 -15.93 -2.85 -1.01
N VAL A 271 -15.75 -1.82 -1.83
CA VAL A 271 -16.23 -1.75 -3.21
C VAL A 271 -15.09 -1.77 -4.18
N SER A 272 -15.18 -2.65 -5.20
CA SER A 272 -14.28 -2.66 -6.35
C SER A 272 -14.91 -1.93 -7.52
N THR A 273 -14.26 -0.86 -7.99
CA THR A 273 -14.73 0.01 -9.09
C THR A 273 -13.86 -0.21 -10.31
N PRO A 274 -14.39 -0.57 -11.49
CA PRO A 274 -13.60 -0.72 -12.72
C PRO A 274 -12.89 0.56 -13.10
N VAL A 275 -11.62 0.43 -13.56
CA VAL A 275 -10.75 1.54 -13.97
C VAL A 275 -10.15 1.33 -15.36
N VAL A 276 -9.46 2.34 -15.88
CA VAL A 276 -8.92 2.36 -17.25
C VAL A 276 -7.44 1.97 -17.25
N HIS A 277 -7.16 0.67 -17.25
CA HIS A 277 -5.79 0.13 -17.32
C HIS A 277 -5.76 -1.16 -18.17
N CYS A 278 -5.45 -2.31 -17.59
CA CYS A 278 -5.58 -3.59 -18.26
C CYS A 278 -7.00 -4.16 -18.09
N ALA A 279 -7.28 -5.31 -18.72
CA ALA A 279 -8.55 -6.01 -18.49
C ALA A 279 -8.68 -6.38 -17.00
N HIS A 280 -9.87 -6.16 -16.43
CA HIS A 280 -10.17 -6.46 -15.02
C HIS A 280 -9.26 -5.72 -14.01
N ALA A 281 -8.97 -4.45 -14.29
CA ALA A 281 -8.35 -3.55 -13.34
C ALA A 281 -9.43 -2.79 -12.55
N PHE A 282 -9.18 -2.62 -11.24
CA PHE A 282 -10.13 -2.02 -10.31
C PHE A 282 -9.45 -1.03 -9.37
N ALA A 283 -10.22 -0.05 -8.91
CA ALA A 283 -9.97 0.76 -7.73
C ALA A 283 -10.70 0.16 -6.54
N LEU A 284 -10.22 0.44 -5.34
CA LEU A 284 -10.81 0.03 -4.07
C LEU A 284 -11.40 1.23 -3.33
N THR A 285 -12.62 1.07 -2.82
CA THR A 285 -13.20 1.96 -1.81
C THR A 285 -13.50 1.18 -0.55
N MET A 286 -13.00 1.62 0.60
CA MET A 286 -13.39 1.13 1.92
C MET A 286 -14.03 2.26 2.70
N GLU A 287 -15.20 1.99 3.28
CA GLU A 287 -15.94 2.94 4.09
C GLU A 287 -16.17 2.34 5.48
N SER A 288 -15.77 3.07 6.51
CA SER A 288 -16.02 2.64 7.89
C SER A 288 -17.48 2.82 8.29
N ASN A 289 -17.93 2.06 9.29
CA ASN A 289 -19.25 2.24 9.87
C ASN A 289 -19.37 3.62 10.52
N ALA A 290 -20.49 4.29 10.29
CA ALA A 290 -20.84 5.57 10.89
C ALA A 290 -20.93 5.51 12.44
N THR A 291 -21.26 4.32 12.98
CA THR A 291 -21.36 4.09 14.43
C THR A 291 -20.06 4.21 15.21
N CYS A 292 -18.92 4.33 14.50
CA CYS A 292 -17.62 4.54 15.14
C CYS A 292 -17.39 5.99 15.59
N THR A 293 -18.30 6.92 15.28
CA THR A 293 -18.15 8.35 15.57
C THR A 293 -19.44 8.93 16.15
N GLU A 294 -19.33 9.89 17.08
CA GLU A 294 -20.47 10.61 17.60
C GLU A 294 -21.22 11.42 16.51
N SER A 295 -20.53 11.80 15.43
CA SER A 295 -21.10 12.53 14.30
C SER A 295 -21.91 11.66 13.34
N GLY A 296 -21.87 10.33 13.49
CA GLY A 296 -22.50 9.42 12.55
C GLY A 296 -21.84 9.34 11.18
N GLU A 297 -20.65 9.92 11.01
CA GLU A 297 -19.86 9.87 9.78
C GLU A 297 -18.59 9.03 10.00
N GLY A 298 -18.35 8.09 9.08
CA GLY A 298 -17.15 7.26 9.04
C GLY A 298 -16.05 7.90 8.21
N TRP A 299 -14.87 7.27 8.21
CA TRP A 299 -13.82 7.59 7.26
C TRP A 299 -14.01 6.79 5.96
N LYS A 300 -13.43 7.34 4.87
CA LYS A 300 -13.44 6.73 3.55
C LYS A 300 -12.02 6.68 2.99
N PHE A 301 -11.52 5.47 2.75
CA PHE A 301 -10.25 5.21 2.07
C PHE A 301 -10.53 4.81 0.63
N VAL A 302 -9.80 5.40 -0.32
CA VAL A 302 -9.86 5.02 -1.73
C VAL A 302 -8.46 4.78 -2.25
N TYR A 303 -8.27 3.70 -3.00
CA TYR A 303 -7.04 3.41 -3.74
C TYR A 303 -7.36 3.24 -5.22
N SER A 304 -6.67 3.97 -6.08
CA SER A 304 -6.97 4.00 -7.52
C SER A 304 -6.66 2.69 -8.24
N GLY A 305 -5.75 1.83 -7.69
CA GLY A 305 -5.04 0.89 -8.54
C GLY A 305 -4.27 1.63 -9.63
N ASP A 306 -3.85 0.94 -10.67
CA ASP A 306 -3.27 1.55 -11.85
C ASP A 306 -4.36 2.00 -12.81
N THR A 307 -4.29 3.24 -13.27
CA THR A 307 -5.36 3.78 -14.11
C THR A 307 -4.98 5.07 -14.86
N ARG A 308 -5.53 5.25 -16.03
CA ARG A 308 -5.74 6.59 -16.58
C ARG A 308 -6.75 7.35 -15.72
N PRO A 309 -6.65 8.69 -15.62
CA PRO A 309 -7.72 9.48 -15.03
C PRO A 309 -9.07 9.11 -15.65
N CYS A 310 -10.02 8.74 -14.81
CA CYS A 310 -11.36 8.37 -15.25
C CYS A 310 -12.42 8.81 -14.25
N SER A 311 -13.64 9.03 -14.75
CA SER A 311 -14.76 9.47 -13.92
C SER A 311 -15.11 8.49 -12.81
N SER A 312 -14.95 7.19 -13.05
CA SER A 312 -15.25 6.15 -12.05
C SER A 312 -14.39 6.30 -10.80
N VAL A 313 -13.08 6.58 -10.93
CA VAL A 313 -12.20 6.84 -9.78
C VAL A 313 -12.55 8.16 -9.11
N THR A 314 -12.79 9.23 -9.89
CA THR A 314 -13.18 10.53 -9.35
C THR A 314 -14.46 10.43 -8.51
N GLU A 315 -15.48 9.73 -9.02
CA GLU A 315 -16.73 9.51 -8.29
C GLU A 315 -16.53 8.61 -7.06
N ALA A 316 -15.78 7.51 -7.20
CA ALA A 316 -15.45 6.65 -6.08
C ALA A 316 -14.71 7.41 -4.97
N ALA A 317 -13.81 8.33 -5.33
CA ALA A 317 -13.03 9.15 -4.40
C ALA A 317 -13.76 10.38 -3.87
N ARG A 318 -14.99 10.68 -4.32
CA ARG A 318 -15.73 11.87 -3.90
C ARG A 318 -15.85 11.93 -2.38
N GLY A 319 -15.32 13.02 -1.79
CA GLY A 319 -15.30 13.24 -0.34
C GLY A 319 -14.49 12.20 0.45
N ALA A 320 -13.53 11.52 -0.17
CA ALA A 320 -12.70 10.56 0.53
C ALA A 320 -11.89 11.23 1.65
N THR A 321 -11.74 10.57 2.79
CA THR A 321 -10.83 10.98 3.85
C THR A 321 -9.38 10.88 3.34
N VAL A 322 -9.07 9.83 2.60
CA VAL A 322 -7.79 9.68 1.90
C VAL A 322 -7.99 8.98 0.56
N LEU A 323 -7.45 9.59 -0.47
CA LEU A 323 -7.27 8.99 -1.79
C LEU A 323 -5.79 8.64 -1.96
N VAL A 324 -5.47 7.37 -2.12
CA VAL A 324 -4.16 6.91 -2.57
C VAL A 324 -4.25 6.71 -4.09
N HIS A 325 -3.48 7.48 -4.85
CA HIS A 325 -3.58 7.48 -6.32
C HIS A 325 -2.22 7.21 -6.96
N GLU A 326 -2.23 6.40 -8.02
CA GLU A 326 -1.04 6.21 -8.83
C GLU A 326 -0.60 7.51 -9.50
N ALA A 327 0.70 7.68 -9.67
CA ALA A 327 1.33 8.82 -10.32
C ALA A 327 2.62 8.34 -11.02
N THR A 328 2.43 7.39 -11.94
CA THR A 328 3.53 6.64 -12.56
C THR A 328 4.43 7.55 -13.40
N PHE A 329 3.89 8.57 -14.03
CA PHE A 329 4.62 9.45 -14.93
C PHE A 329 4.71 10.88 -14.40
N GLU A 330 5.82 11.57 -14.72
CA GLU A 330 5.95 13.00 -14.50
C GLU A 330 5.11 13.80 -15.50
N ASP A 331 4.81 15.04 -15.14
CA ASP A 331 4.15 15.97 -16.03
C ASP A 331 5.06 16.23 -17.25
N GLY A 332 4.46 16.31 -18.43
CA GLY A 332 5.18 16.33 -19.72
C GLY A 332 5.36 14.96 -20.38
N MET A 333 4.95 13.88 -19.69
CA MET A 333 4.99 12.51 -20.22
C MET A 333 3.59 11.95 -20.51
N GLU A 334 2.64 12.82 -20.87
CA GLU A 334 1.23 12.46 -21.07
C GLU A 334 1.04 11.42 -22.17
N GLU A 335 1.85 11.45 -23.24
CA GLU A 335 1.78 10.48 -24.34
C GLU A 335 2.13 9.07 -23.86
N ASP A 336 3.18 8.93 -23.06
CA ASP A 336 3.57 7.65 -22.47
C ASP A 336 2.54 7.18 -21.43
N ALA A 337 2.01 8.09 -20.63
CA ALA A 337 0.95 7.80 -19.67
C ALA A 337 -0.31 7.27 -20.38
N VAL A 338 -0.73 7.89 -21.48
CA VAL A 338 -1.85 7.42 -22.32
C VAL A 338 -1.55 6.03 -22.89
N LYS A 339 -0.37 5.87 -23.50
CA LYS A 339 0.02 4.61 -24.14
C LYS A 339 0.06 3.43 -23.17
N LYS A 340 0.52 3.67 -21.94
CA LYS A 340 0.64 2.64 -20.91
C LYS A 340 -0.56 2.58 -19.96
N ARG A 341 -1.53 3.48 -20.15
CA ARG A 341 -2.75 3.58 -19.35
C ARG A 341 -2.49 3.85 -17.87
N HIS A 342 -1.59 4.80 -17.60
CA HIS A 342 -1.27 5.32 -16.28
C HIS A 342 -1.57 6.82 -16.21
N SER A 343 -1.43 7.39 -15.02
CA SER A 343 -1.60 8.82 -14.76
C SER A 343 -0.25 9.53 -14.66
N THR A 344 -0.22 10.81 -15.07
CA THR A 344 0.85 11.72 -14.64
C THR A 344 0.58 12.25 -13.23
N VAL A 345 1.59 12.87 -12.62
CA VAL A 345 1.48 13.47 -11.28
C VAL A 345 0.38 14.55 -11.29
N GLY A 346 0.38 15.46 -12.23
CA GLY A 346 -0.62 16.52 -12.33
C GLY A 346 -2.03 16.00 -12.58
N GLU A 347 -2.18 14.93 -13.39
CA GLU A 347 -3.46 14.25 -13.58
C GLU A 347 -3.98 13.62 -12.30
N ALA A 348 -3.12 12.97 -11.51
CA ALA A 348 -3.49 12.37 -10.22
C ALA A 348 -3.91 13.45 -9.20
N VAL A 349 -3.17 14.57 -9.14
CA VAL A 349 -3.52 15.74 -8.32
C VAL A 349 -4.89 16.27 -8.71
N LYS A 350 -5.16 16.39 -10.03
CA LYS A 350 -6.46 16.85 -10.54
C LYS A 350 -7.61 15.92 -10.12
N VAL A 351 -7.43 14.62 -10.20
CA VAL A 351 -8.44 13.64 -9.74
C VAL A 351 -8.77 13.86 -8.26
N GLY A 352 -7.75 14.02 -7.40
CA GLY A 352 -7.94 14.28 -5.98
C GLY A 352 -8.69 15.59 -5.70
N ASN A 353 -8.40 16.64 -6.46
CA ASN A 353 -9.06 17.93 -6.36
C ASN A 353 -10.52 17.86 -6.82
N ASP A 354 -10.79 17.27 -7.98
CA ASP A 354 -12.14 17.09 -8.55
C ASP A 354 -13.02 16.22 -7.62
N ALA A 355 -12.43 15.21 -6.98
CA ALA A 355 -13.09 14.36 -6.00
C ALA A 355 -13.29 15.08 -4.64
N ARG A 356 -12.67 16.23 -4.39
CA ARG A 356 -12.64 16.90 -3.09
C ARG A 356 -12.19 15.96 -1.97
N ALA A 357 -11.19 15.12 -2.23
CA ALA A 357 -10.60 14.27 -1.22
C ALA A 357 -9.93 15.14 -0.14
N TYR A 358 -10.09 14.79 1.15
CA TYR A 358 -9.44 15.53 2.23
C TYR A 358 -7.92 15.48 2.09
N ARG A 359 -7.36 14.30 1.79
CA ARG A 359 -5.94 14.13 1.45
C ARG A 359 -5.80 13.21 0.24
N THR A 360 -4.88 13.55 -0.64
CA THR A 360 -4.44 12.71 -1.76
C THR A 360 -2.99 12.33 -1.53
N VAL A 361 -2.68 11.03 -1.53
CA VAL A 361 -1.33 10.52 -1.38
C VAL A 361 -0.94 9.83 -2.68
N LEU A 362 0.08 10.35 -3.32
CA LEU A 362 0.58 9.85 -4.60
C LEU A 362 1.52 8.65 -4.36
N THR A 363 1.41 7.64 -5.21
CA THR A 363 2.20 6.39 -5.14
C THR A 363 2.47 5.84 -6.53
N HIS A 364 3.09 4.67 -6.64
CA HIS A 364 3.34 3.93 -7.88
C HIS A 364 4.22 4.69 -8.88
N PHE A 365 5.32 5.27 -8.38
CA PHE A 365 6.23 6.07 -9.21
C PHE A 365 7.10 5.21 -10.11
N SER A 366 7.30 5.64 -11.36
CA SER A 366 8.25 5.00 -12.24
C SER A 366 9.67 5.11 -11.68
N GLN A 367 10.44 4.04 -11.81
CA GLN A 367 11.84 3.98 -11.37
C GLN A 367 12.76 4.97 -12.11
N ARG A 368 12.30 5.55 -13.21
CA ARG A 368 13.02 6.58 -13.96
C ARG A 368 13.10 7.89 -13.17
N TYR A 369 12.23 8.08 -12.20
CA TYR A 369 12.10 9.30 -11.40
C TYR A 369 12.29 8.97 -9.91
N PRO A 370 13.54 8.75 -9.47
CA PRO A 370 13.81 8.35 -8.08
C PRO A 370 13.60 9.47 -7.06
N LYS A 371 13.48 10.71 -7.50
CA LYS A 371 13.38 11.90 -6.66
C LYS A 371 11.94 12.14 -6.16
N VAL A 372 11.77 13.10 -5.28
CA VAL A 372 10.46 13.59 -4.85
C VAL A 372 9.83 14.33 -6.03
N PRO A 373 8.67 13.94 -6.53
CA PRO A 373 8.09 14.59 -7.71
C PRO A 373 7.79 16.06 -7.45
N VAL A 374 8.09 16.88 -8.45
CA VAL A 374 7.75 18.31 -8.45
C VAL A 374 6.44 18.50 -9.19
N PHE A 375 5.47 19.12 -8.54
CA PHE A 375 4.19 19.45 -9.17
C PHE A 375 3.64 20.77 -8.61
N LYS A 376 2.80 21.42 -9.41
CA LYS A 376 2.12 22.66 -9.04
C LYS A 376 0.73 22.35 -8.49
N GLY A 377 0.28 23.15 -7.53
CA GLY A 377 -1.01 22.96 -6.88
C GLY A 377 -0.97 21.85 -5.83
N GLY A 378 -2.12 21.54 -5.24
CA GLY A 378 -2.24 20.43 -4.32
C GLY A 378 -1.91 20.75 -2.88
N THR A 379 -2.56 21.78 -2.30
CA THR A 379 -2.48 22.06 -0.84
C THR A 379 -2.86 20.86 0.03
N ARG A 380 -3.51 19.84 -0.55
CA ARG A 380 -4.02 18.62 0.09
C ARG A 380 -3.27 17.36 -0.33
N VAL A 381 -2.16 17.49 -1.07
CA VAL A 381 -1.45 16.38 -1.70
C VAL A 381 -0.16 16.06 -0.95
N GLY A 382 0.17 14.80 -0.85
CA GLY A 382 1.45 14.29 -0.41
C GLY A 382 1.94 13.14 -1.26
N VAL A 383 3.15 12.69 -0.99
CA VAL A 383 3.85 11.62 -1.70
C VAL A 383 4.13 10.48 -0.73
N ALA A 384 3.82 9.26 -1.14
CA ALA A 384 4.18 8.08 -0.37
C ALA A 384 5.66 7.71 -0.59
N PHE A 385 6.28 7.24 0.47
CA PHE A 385 7.63 6.67 0.47
C PHE A 385 7.57 5.25 1.01
N ASP A 386 8.48 4.41 0.57
CA ASP A 386 8.62 3.08 1.12
C ASP A 386 8.84 3.12 2.64
N LEU A 387 8.18 2.21 3.34
CA LEU A 387 8.17 2.10 4.80
C LEU A 387 7.54 3.31 5.52
N MET A 388 6.85 4.19 4.79
CA MET A 388 6.09 5.30 5.38
C MET A 388 4.88 4.74 6.15
N ARG A 389 4.70 5.25 7.37
CA ARG A 389 3.55 4.96 8.23
C ARG A 389 2.74 6.23 8.40
N LEU A 390 1.46 6.15 8.11
CA LEU A 390 0.56 7.30 8.09
C LEU A 390 -0.65 7.02 8.99
N ASP A 391 -0.56 7.47 10.23
CA ASP A 391 -1.69 7.41 11.17
C ASP A 391 -2.84 8.31 10.71
N PHE A 392 -4.07 7.84 10.84
CA PHE A 392 -5.23 8.59 10.37
C PHE A 392 -5.41 9.89 11.16
N LYS A 393 -5.31 9.85 12.49
CA LYS A 393 -5.58 11.00 13.35
C LYS A 393 -4.48 12.07 13.29
N THR A 394 -3.22 11.64 13.35
CA THR A 394 -2.09 12.54 13.51
C THR A 394 -1.27 12.74 12.25
N GLY A 395 -1.28 11.75 11.34
CA GLY A 395 -0.51 11.74 10.11
C GLY A 395 -1.23 12.39 8.93
N LEU A 396 -2.48 11.98 8.65
CA LEU A 396 -3.22 12.49 7.49
C LEU A 396 -3.34 14.02 7.46
N PRO A 397 -3.62 14.73 8.57
CA PRO A 397 -3.66 16.19 8.53
C PRO A 397 -2.34 16.83 8.07
N ARG A 398 -1.20 16.18 8.35
CA ARG A 398 0.15 16.68 8.10
C ARG A 398 0.74 16.29 6.75
N VAL A 399 0.03 15.51 5.95
CA VAL A 399 0.51 15.02 4.64
C VAL A 399 1.11 16.12 3.75
N PRO A 400 0.49 17.30 3.59
CA PRO A 400 1.07 18.36 2.77
C PRO A 400 2.37 18.95 3.36
N SER A 401 2.42 19.15 4.68
CA SER A 401 3.61 19.68 5.37
C SER A 401 4.79 18.72 5.33
N PHE A 402 4.49 17.41 5.33
CA PHE A 402 5.51 16.38 5.18
C PHE A 402 6.16 16.41 3.80
N LEU A 403 5.39 16.70 2.74
CA LEU A 403 5.93 16.86 1.39
C LEU A 403 6.88 18.07 1.30
N ASP A 404 6.50 19.20 1.87
CA ASP A 404 7.33 20.42 1.89
C ASP A 404 8.66 20.16 2.65
N ALA A 405 8.58 19.44 3.78
CA ALA A 405 9.75 19.03 4.53
C ALA A 405 10.66 18.07 3.73
N ALA A 406 10.07 17.09 3.04
CA ALA A 406 10.81 16.13 2.21
C ALA A 406 11.56 16.83 1.07
N ARG A 407 10.92 17.81 0.41
CA ARG A 407 11.57 18.60 -0.65
C ARG A 407 12.76 19.40 -0.15
N SER A 408 12.69 19.96 1.07
CA SER A 408 13.82 20.69 1.63
C SER A 408 14.99 19.80 2.05
N LEU A 409 14.74 18.52 2.34
CA LEU A 409 15.80 17.54 2.62
C LEU A 409 16.48 17.01 1.36
N PHE A 410 15.76 16.97 0.25
CA PHE A 410 16.24 16.49 -1.03
C PHE A 410 16.08 17.61 -2.08
N PRO A 411 16.85 18.71 -1.96
CA PRO A 411 16.83 19.76 -2.96
C PRO A 411 17.21 19.16 -4.32
N GLU A 412 16.58 19.65 -5.37
CA GLU A 412 16.99 19.28 -6.73
C GLU A 412 18.46 19.68 -6.90
N GLU A 413 19.28 18.71 -7.28
CA GLU A 413 20.58 19.07 -7.84
C GLU A 413 20.27 19.82 -9.14
N GLU A 414 20.62 21.10 -9.20
CA GLU A 414 20.64 21.83 -10.47
C GLU A 414 21.40 20.95 -11.46
N GLU A 415 20.75 20.52 -12.54
CA GLU A 415 21.42 19.80 -13.62
C GLU A 415 22.59 20.68 -14.02
N ALA A 416 23.82 20.26 -13.67
CA ALA A 416 25.02 20.89 -14.16
C ALA A 416 24.90 20.81 -15.69
N GLU A 417 24.70 21.94 -16.34
CA GLU A 417 24.74 22.06 -17.80
C GLU A 417 25.95 21.28 -18.28
N ALA A 418 25.69 20.23 -19.04
CA ALA A 418 26.76 19.47 -19.66
C ALA A 418 27.62 20.49 -20.45
N PRO A 419 28.93 20.53 -20.25
CA PRO A 419 29.79 21.49 -20.96
C PRO A 419 29.57 21.30 -22.45
N GLU A 420 29.15 22.37 -23.12
CA GLU A 420 29.06 22.42 -24.58
C GLU A 420 30.35 21.88 -25.15
N THR A 421 30.31 20.74 -25.81
CA THR A 421 31.44 20.25 -26.58
C THR A 421 31.67 21.25 -27.69
N GLU A 422 32.66 22.13 -27.51
CA GLU A 422 33.22 22.92 -28.59
C GLU A 422 33.58 21.98 -29.75
N THR A 423 32.80 22.06 -30.82
CA THR A 423 33.20 21.48 -32.10
C THR A 423 34.38 22.30 -32.61
N ALA A 424 35.57 21.73 -32.46
CA ALA A 424 36.75 22.28 -33.08
C ALA A 424 36.65 22.25 -34.61
N PRO A 425 37.24 23.22 -35.32
CA PRO A 425 37.07 23.51 -36.74
C PRO A 425 37.62 22.43 -37.66
#